data_a54cfec455c12907cb8bf443d9ee67f9
#
_entry.id   a54cfec455c12907cb8bf443d9ee67f9
#
_cell.length_a   1.000
_cell.length_b   1.000
_cell.length_c   1.000
_cell.angle_alpha   90.00
_cell.angle_beta   90.00
_cell.angle_gamma   90.00
#
_symmetry.space_group_name_H-M   'P 1'
#
loop_
_entity.id
_entity.type
_entity.pdbx_description
1 polymer ?
#
loop_
_entity_poly.entity_id
_entity_poly.type
_entity_poly.pdbx_seq_one_letter_code
_entity_poly.pdbx_strand_id
1 'polypeptide(L)'
;MAVSAGVVAKAAAALLTNEKARRGIGWILVAIFSPLILIAVILCSIGTGTAEHNNHAVKASFYGAAYSDEIPLEYREHVDDMRRAFSLLDSAVAAVNMNTENGNCLDPIRVKAIFYALCFGEDAPSRRAANRFVECFYVEEQRTRSVEVVQEDGTVTTETVTYTVNVPLPLEVAYANLSALLGRVITEDDKSNADHIYWMIAGGTLPGSGAHLGGGSYGGEYERGGGGSIELDASVFTDSSTKNSADLVAYAIHAWESGWGYVWGTFGEVLTESLFQAKLIQYPDGVGNYADFIRANWLGQRTTDCVGLIKGYGWLDSGDMSIHYGTNGMPDIGANQMYYNATESGTIDTIPEIPGIAVWHDGHIGVYIGNGYVIEAMGTKYGVVKTKLEGRGWTHWLKIPYINYE
;
A
#
# COMPACT_ATOMS: atom_id res chain seq x y z
N MET A 1 35.88 -3.85 37.91
CA MET A 1 37.22 -3.42 37.53
C MET A 1 37.09 -2.66 36.20
N ALA A 2 37.29 -1.36 36.21
CA ALA A 2 37.24 -0.54 34.99
C ALA A 2 38.54 -0.77 34.21
N VAL A 3 38.42 -1.27 32.98
CA VAL A 3 39.55 -1.39 32.04
C VAL A 3 39.97 0.04 31.67
N SER A 4 41.23 0.40 31.92
CA SER A 4 41.72 1.75 31.64
C SER A 4 41.75 2.01 30.15
N ALA A 5 41.38 3.23 29.72
CA ALA A 5 41.36 3.65 28.31
C ALA A 5 42.71 3.39 27.59
N GLY A 6 43.84 3.39 28.32
CA GLY A 6 45.14 3.06 27.78
C GLY A 6 45.34 1.60 27.40
N VAL A 7 44.66 0.65 28.08
CA VAL A 7 44.71 -0.78 27.74
C VAL A 7 43.87 -1.06 26.48
N VAL A 8 42.72 -0.38 26.34
CA VAL A 8 41.86 -0.47 25.13
C VAL A 8 42.59 0.12 23.93
N ALA A 9 43.24 1.27 24.07
CA ALA A 9 44.02 1.89 23.01
C ALA A 9 45.22 1.03 22.55
N LYS A 10 45.94 0.38 23.46
CA LYS A 10 47.03 -0.54 23.10
C LYS A 10 46.52 -1.81 22.41
N ALA A 11 45.40 -2.38 22.87
CA ALA A 11 44.78 -3.53 22.22
C ALA A 11 44.29 -3.20 20.81
N ALA A 12 43.67 -2.03 20.61
CA ALA A 12 43.23 -1.54 19.30
C ALA A 12 44.45 -1.30 18.36
N ALA A 13 45.54 -0.70 18.85
CA ALA A 13 46.75 -0.50 18.05
C ALA A 13 47.40 -1.84 17.64
N ALA A 14 47.44 -2.85 18.53
CA ALA A 14 47.96 -4.18 18.23
C ALA A 14 47.12 -4.94 17.22
N LEU A 15 45.79 -4.75 17.22
CA LEU A 15 44.86 -5.31 16.20
C LEU A 15 45.06 -4.65 14.84
N LEU A 16 45.33 -3.36 14.78
CA LEU A 16 45.56 -2.61 13.53
C LEU A 16 46.91 -2.91 12.87
N THR A 17 47.89 -3.43 13.61
CA THR A 17 49.21 -3.82 13.08
C THR A 17 49.27 -5.25 12.57
N ASN A 18 48.28 -6.11 12.88
CA ASN A 18 48.23 -7.48 12.43
C ASN A 18 47.44 -7.60 11.12
N GLU A 19 48.11 -7.96 10.04
CA GLU A 19 47.49 -7.99 8.69
C GLU A 19 46.33 -9.00 8.58
N LYS A 20 46.39 -10.14 9.26
CA LYS A 20 45.27 -11.10 9.32
C LYS A 20 44.10 -10.59 10.15
N ALA A 21 44.37 -9.89 11.25
CA ALA A 21 43.36 -9.26 12.08
C ALA A 21 42.70 -8.05 11.35
N ARG A 22 43.49 -7.24 10.61
CA ARG A 22 43.00 -6.17 9.76
C ARG A 22 42.08 -6.68 8.65
N ARG A 23 42.41 -7.79 7.99
CA ARG A 23 41.56 -8.42 6.98
C ARG A 23 40.28 -8.95 7.63
N GLY A 24 40.35 -9.63 8.78
CA GLY A 24 39.17 -10.11 9.51
C GLY A 24 38.28 -8.98 10.01
N ILE A 25 38.84 -7.91 10.59
CA ILE A 25 38.10 -6.72 11.01
C ILE A 25 37.52 -5.98 9.76
N GLY A 26 38.28 -5.92 8.67
CA GLY A 26 37.81 -5.35 7.40
C GLY A 26 36.56 -6.09 6.88
N TRP A 27 36.55 -7.42 6.88
CA TRP A 27 35.40 -8.22 6.48
C TRP A 27 34.23 -8.09 7.46
N ILE A 28 34.46 -8.00 8.78
CA ILE A 28 33.42 -7.76 9.78
C ILE A 28 32.83 -6.35 9.59
N LEU A 29 33.67 -5.34 9.35
CA LEU A 29 33.18 -3.98 9.07
C LEU A 29 32.43 -3.92 7.71
N VAL A 30 32.89 -4.62 6.70
CA VAL A 30 32.16 -4.74 5.42
C VAL A 30 30.84 -5.47 5.64
N ALA A 31 30.79 -6.54 6.41
CA ALA A 31 29.55 -7.26 6.72
C ALA A 31 28.56 -6.42 7.55
N ILE A 32 29.06 -5.58 8.47
CA ILE A 32 28.23 -4.70 9.32
C ILE A 32 27.80 -3.43 8.56
N PHE A 33 28.70 -2.86 7.74
CA PHE A 33 28.44 -1.59 7.04
C PHE A 33 27.98 -1.77 5.59
N SER A 34 28.09 -2.97 5.00
CA SER A 34 27.61 -3.26 3.66
C SER A 34 26.10 -3.00 3.49
N PRO A 35 25.22 -3.45 4.40
CA PRO A 35 23.81 -3.08 4.35
C PRO A 35 23.58 -1.57 4.55
N LEU A 36 24.32 -0.94 5.48
CA LEU A 36 24.23 0.50 5.72
C LEU A 36 24.80 1.32 4.55
N ILE A 37 25.89 0.87 3.93
CA ILE A 37 26.43 1.51 2.72
C ILE A 37 25.48 1.32 1.55
N LEU A 38 24.87 0.15 1.40
CA LEU A 38 23.88 -0.11 0.36
C LEU A 38 22.62 0.74 0.57
N ILE A 39 22.12 0.84 1.79
CA ILE A 39 21.01 1.72 2.17
C ILE A 39 21.41 3.20 1.97
N ALA A 40 22.60 3.61 2.35
CA ALA A 40 23.09 4.97 2.12
C ALA A 40 23.28 5.25 0.61
N VAL A 41 23.73 4.27 -0.18
CA VAL A 41 23.79 4.37 -1.65
C VAL A 41 22.39 4.46 -2.25
N ILE A 42 21.42 3.68 -1.75
CA ILE A 42 20.01 3.78 -2.13
C ILE A 42 19.46 5.17 -1.78
N LEU A 43 19.70 5.68 -0.57
CA LEU A 43 19.23 6.99 -0.12
C LEU A 43 19.96 8.16 -0.79
N CYS A 44 21.28 8.07 -1.03
CA CYS A 44 22.04 9.10 -1.73
C CYS A 44 21.77 9.12 -3.25
N SER A 45 21.37 8.00 -3.83
CA SER A 45 21.03 7.91 -5.25
C SER A 45 19.65 8.45 -5.61
N ILE A 46 18.83 8.77 -4.62
CA ILE A 46 17.55 9.48 -4.79
C ILE A 46 17.75 10.89 -5.41
N GLY A 47 18.95 11.42 -5.41
CA GLY A 47 19.30 12.73 -5.98
C GLY A 47 20.05 12.73 -7.32
N THR A 48 20.43 11.58 -7.87
CA THR A 48 21.22 11.48 -9.10
C THR A 48 20.83 10.26 -9.91
N GLY A 49 21.17 10.15 -11.17
CA GLY A 49 20.78 9.10 -12.14
C GLY A 49 20.90 7.63 -11.72
N THR A 50 21.38 7.35 -10.50
CA THR A 50 21.43 6.01 -9.89
C THR A 50 20.10 5.58 -9.22
N ALA A 51 19.16 6.51 -9.00
CA ALA A 51 17.82 6.17 -8.47
C ALA A 51 17.05 5.23 -9.41
N GLU A 52 17.28 5.35 -10.70
CA GLU A 52 16.64 4.55 -11.74
C GLU A 52 17.05 3.07 -11.65
N HIS A 53 18.33 2.79 -11.41
CA HIS A 53 18.84 1.41 -11.26
C HIS A 53 18.25 0.70 -10.03
N ASN A 54 18.11 1.39 -8.91
CA ASN A 54 17.54 0.84 -7.69
C ASN A 54 16.05 0.54 -7.86
N ASN A 55 15.31 1.43 -8.51
CA ASN A 55 13.90 1.23 -8.83
C ASN A 55 13.71 0.01 -9.75
N HIS A 56 14.60 -0.21 -10.71
CA HIS A 56 14.59 -1.38 -11.56
C HIS A 56 14.88 -2.68 -10.79
N ALA A 57 15.82 -2.67 -9.85
CA ALA A 57 16.13 -3.83 -9.01
C ALA A 57 14.95 -4.20 -8.08
N VAL A 58 14.30 -3.20 -7.46
CA VAL A 58 13.09 -3.40 -6.65
C VAL A 58 11.98 -4.00 -7.51
N LYS A 59 11.65 -3.38 -8.64
CA LYS A 59 10.61 -3.88 -9.56
C LYS A 59 10.93 -5.28 -10.09
N ALA A 60 12.18 -5.55 -10.46
CA ALA A 60 12.61 -6.87 -10.91
C ALA A 60 12.42 -7.93 -9.81
N SER A 61 12.70 -7.58 -8.55
CA SER A 61 12.50 -8.48 -7.40
C SER A 61 11.03 -8.80 -7.18
N PHE A 62 10.15 -7.79 -7.25
CA PHE A 62 8.72 -7.94 -6.95
C PHE A 62 7.92 -8.55 -8.09
N TYR A 63 8.17 -8.16 -9.33
CA TYR A 63 7.36 -8.58 -10.48
C TYR A 63 7.96 -9.74 -11.29
N GLY A 64 9.15 -10.21 -10.93
CA GLY A 64 9.79 -11.33 -11.63
C GLY A 64 10.17 -11.04 -13.09
N ALA A 65 10.19 -9.75 -13.49
CA ALA A 65 10.53 -9.34 -14.85
C ALA A 65 11.96 -9.76 -15.23
N ALA A 66 12.22 -9.91 -16.54
CA ALA A 66 13.58 -10.10 -17.05
C ALA A 66 14.45 -8.93 -16.59
N TYR A 67 15.75 -9.20 -16.38
CA TYR A 67 16.69 -8.13 -16.06
C TYR A 67 16.75 -7.11 -17.18
N SER A 68 16.63 -5.85 -16.85
CA SER A 68 16.99 -4.78 -17.76
C SER A 68 18.52 -4.59 -17.75
N ASP A 69 19.07 -4.03 -18.82
CA ASP A 69 20.50 -3.70 -18.89
C ASP A 69 20.90 -2.63 -17.88
N GLU A 70 19.93 -1.94 -17.29
CA GLU A 70 20.09 -0.92 -16.24
C GLU A 70 20.38 -1.49 -14.86
N ILE A 71 20.12 -2.80 -14.63
CA ILE A 71 20.49 -3.47 -13.39
C ILE A 71 21.95 -3.93 -13.48
N PRO A 72 22.87 -3.36 -12.69
CA PRO A 72 24.27 -3.82 -12.66
C PRO A 72 24.37 -5.32 -12.38
N LEU A 73 25.33 -5.97 -13.04
CA LEU A 73 25.51 -7.43 -12.94
C LEU A 73 25.67 -7.91 -11.49
N GLU A 74 26.35 -7.14 -10.67
CA GLU A 74 26.56 -7.41 -9.24
C GLU A 74 25.28 -7.43 -8.41
N TYR A 75 24.22 -6.75 -8.87
CA TYR A 75 22.91 -6.74 -8.17
C TYR A 75 21.98 -7.86 -8.61
N ARG A 76 22.25 -8.53 -9.74
CA ARG A 76 21.33 -9.56 -10.28
C ARG A 76 21.20 -10.76 -9.35
N GLU A 77 22.29 -11.16 -8.69
CA GLU A 77 22.29 -12.25 -7.70
C GLU A 77 21.41 -11.87 -6.50
N HIS A 78 21.54 -10.64 -5.99
CA HIS A 78 20.70 -10.15 -4.89
C HIS A 78 19.23 -10.06 -5.29
N VAL A 79 18.89 -9.69 -6.52
CA VAL A 79 17.52 -9.71 -7.03
C VAL A 79 16.96 -11.13 -7.04
N ASP A 80 17.77 -12.12 -7.45
CA ASP A 80 17.34 -13.52 -7.44
C ASP A 80 17.16 -14.06 -6.03
N ASP A 81 17.98 -13.64 -5.07
CA ASP A 81 17.80 -13.96 -3.67
C ASP A 81 16.52 -13.37 -3.11
N MET A 82 16.20 -12.12 -3.45
CA MET A 82 14.94 -11.49 -3.07
C MET A 82 13.73 -12.22 -3.69
N ARG A 83 13.79 -12.64 -4.95
CA ARG A 83 12.72 -13.43 -5.60
C ARG A 83 12.45 -14.75 -4.88
N ARG A 84 13.52 -15.46 -4.51
CA ARG A 84 13.42 -16.70 -3.72
C ARG A 84 12.81 -16.44 -2.35
N ALA A 85 13.28 -15.39 -1.67
CA ALA A 85 12.73 -14.96 -0.39
C ALA A 85 11.24 -14.63 -0.49
N PHE A 86 10.83 -13.84 -1.49
CA PHE A 86 9.44 -13.44 -1.69
C PHE A 86 8.50 -14.62 -1.90
N SER A 87 8.90 -15.63 -2.66
CA SER A 87 8.11 -16.85 -2.82
C SER A 87 7.87 -17.59 -1.49
N LEU A 88 8.86 -17.58 -0.60
CA LEU A 88 8.73 -18.17 0.74
C LEU A 88 7.86 -17.31 1.65
N LEU A 89 8.01 -15.99 1.60
CA LEU A 89 7.18 -15.04 2.36
C LEU A 89 5.72 -15.07 1.91
N ASP A 90 5.45 -15.09 0.60
CA ASP A 90 4.09 -15.21 0.07
C ASP A 90 3.42 -16.49 0.57
N SER A 91 4.15 -17.61 0.60
CA SER A 91 3.64 -18.88 1.14
C SER A 91 3.35 -18.80 2.63
N ALA A 92 4.22 -18.14 3.40
CA ALA A 92 4.04 -17.98 4.85
C ALA A 92 2.87 -17.03 5.17
N VAL A 93 2.78 -15.88 4.49
CA VAL A 93 1.65 -14.94 4.63
C VAL A 93 0.33 -15.59 4.26
N ALA A 94 0.29 -16.33 3.15
CA ALA A 94 -0.93 -17.06 2.75
C ALA A 94 -1.37 -18.06 3.82
N ALA A 95 -0.43 -18.78 4.45
CA ALA A 95 -0.75 -19.72 5.53
C ALA A 95 -1.32 -19.00 6.78
N VAL A 96 -0.78 -17.82 7.13
CA VAL A 96 -1.31 -17.00 8.23
C VAL A 96 -2.71 -16.50 7.90
N ASN A 97 -2.90 -15.98 6.68
CA ASN A 97 -4.17 -15.38 6.24
C ASN A 97 -5.31 -16.39 6.13
N MET A 98 -5.03 -17.69 5.95
CA MET A 98 -6.07 -18.74 5.99
C MET A 98 -6.78 -18.86 7.35
N ASN A 99 -6.09 -18.47 8.44
CA ASN A 99 -6.64 -18.51 9.81
C ASN A 99 -6.90 -17.10 10.37
N THR A 100 -6.94 -16.09 9.52
CA THR A 100 -7.25 -14.70 9.88
C THR A 100 -8.72 -14.42 9.58
N GLU A 101 -9.39 -13.66 10.43
CA GLU A 101 -10.77 -13.26 10.18
C GLU A 101 -10.88 -12.32 8.98
N ASN A 102 -11.96 -12.45 8.21
CA ASN A 102 -12.20 -11.68 6.99
C ASN A 102 -12.03 -10.16 7.22
N GLY A 103 -11.22 -9.56 6.37
CA GLY A 103 -10.96 -8.11 6.37
C GLY A 103 -9.73 -7.66 7.16
N ASN A 104 -9.04 -8.56 7.87
CA ASN A 104 -7.87 -8.22 8.68
C ASN A 104 -6.63 -9.05 8.31
N CYS A 105 -6.42 -9.32 7.04
CA CYS A 105 -5.29 -10.11 6.54
C CYS A 105 -3.98 -9.34 6.55
N LEU A 106 -2.86 -10.05 6.69
CA LEU A 106 -1.53 -9.48 6.43
C LEU A 106 -1.41 -9.13 4.94
N ASP A 107 -0.89 -7.94 4.68
CA ASP A 107 -0.57 -7.50 3.32
C ASP A 107 0.78 -8.10 2.87
N PRO A 108 0.78 -8.99 1.86
CA PRO A 108 2.01 -9.62 1.39
C PRO A 108 3.00 -8.63 0.77
N ILE A 109 2.53 -7.52 0.17
CA ILE A 109 3.40 -6.49 -0.38
C ILE A 109 4.11 -5.75 0.76
N ARG A 110 3.39 -5.41 1.83
CA ARG A 110 3.96 -4.76 3.01
C ARG A 110 5.03 -5.63 3.66
N VAL A 111 4.75 -6.91 3.89
CA VAL A 111 5.72 -7.86 4.47
C VAL A 111 6.98 -7.97 3.60
N LYS A 112 6.83 -8.09 2.27
CA LYS A 112 7.95 -8.15 1.32
C LYS A 112 8.73 -6.84 1.25
N ALA A 113 8.08 -5.69 1.32
CA ALA A 113 8.74 -4.40 1.30
C ALA A 113 9.62 -4.20 2.55
N ILE A 114 9.11 -4.59 3.72
CA ILE A 114 9.87 -4.57 4.96
C ILE A 114 11.05 -5.56 4.88
N PHE A 115 10.81 -6.77 4.37
CA PHE A 115 11.89 -7.75 4.18
C PHE A 115 12.98 -7.20 3.23
N TYR A 116 12.59 -6.61 2.10
CA TYR A 116 13.53 -6.02 1.15
C TYR A 116 14.37 -4.91 1.81
N ALA A 117 13.73 -3.99 2.52
CA ALA A 117 14.41 -2.89 3.18
C ALA A 117 15.42 -3.34 4.24
N LEU A 118 15.11 -4.45 4.94
CA LEU A 118 15.92 -4.93 6.05
C LEU A 118 17.00 -5.96 5.66
N CYS A 119 16.78 -6.71 4.58
CA CYS A 119 17.56 -7.91 4.22
C CYS A 119 18.10 -7.91 2.79
N PHE A 120 17.96 -6.82 2.01
CA PHE A 120 18.53 -6.77 0.67
C PHE A 120 20.05 -6.86 0.72
N GLY A 121 20.61 -7.75 -0.09
CA GLY A 121 22.06 -8.05 -0.09
C GLY A 121 22.45 -9.23 0.79
N GLU A 122 21.49 -9.83 1.50
CA GLU A 122 21.69 -11.10 2.21
C GLU A 122 21.25 -12.29 1.33
N ASP A 123 21.80 -13.48 1.60
CA ASP A 123 21.38 -14.72 0.94
C ASP A 123 19.88 -14.99 1.18
N ALA A 124 19.23 -15.66 0.24
CA ALA A 124 17.83 -16.04 0.40
C ALA A 124 17.62 -16.86 1.70
N PRO A 125 16.60 -16.54 2.52
CA PRO A 125 16.37 -17.21 3.77
C PRO A 125 15.92 -18.65 3.56
N SER A 126 16.13 -19.51 4.57
CA SER A 126 15.44 -20.80 4.62
C SER A 126 13.94 -20.60 4.84
N ARG A 127 13.12 -21.60 4.49
CA ARG A 127 11.66 -21.57 4.77
C ARG A 127 11.37 -21.28 6.25
N ARG A 128 12.15 -21.87 7.18
CA ARG A 128 11.99 -21.63 8.60
C ARG A 128 12.28 -20.16 8.98
N ALA A 129 13.30 -19.56 8.37
CA ALA A 129 13.63 -18.15 8.62
C ALA A 129 12.53 -17.22 8.06
N ALA A 130 12.00 -17.50 6.87
CA ALA A 130 10.89 -16.77 6.30
C ALA A 130 9.62 -16.85 7.18
N ASN A 131 9.27 -18.04 7.68
CA ASN A 131 8.15 -18.19 8.61
C ASN A 131 8.37 -17.37 9.89
N ARG A 132 9.55 -17.44 10.51
CA ARG A 132 9.87 -16.63 11.70
C ARG A 132 9.81 -15.13 11.45
N PHE A 133 10.14 -14.69 10.23
CA PHE A 133 9.99 -13.29 9.86
C PHE A 133 8.51 -12.90 9.84
N VAL A 134 7.65 -13.72 9.22
CA VAL A 134 6.20 -13.49 9.15
C VAL A 134 5.54 -13.61 10.54
N GLU A 135 6.02 -14.48 11.44
CA GLU A 135 5.56 -14.57 12.82
C GLU A 135 5.68 -13.27 13.61
N CYS A 136 6.55 -12.33 13.17
CA CYS A 136 6.65 -11.01 13.78
C CYS A 136 5.43 -10.11 13.55
N PHE A 137 4.54 -10.44 12.61
CA PHE A 137 3.44 -9.60 12.16
C PHE A 137 2.08 -9.98 12.73
N TYR A 138 1.95 -11.07 13.46
CA TYR A 138 0.68 -11.52 14.02
C TYR A 138 0.85 -12.19 15.37
N VAL A 139 -0.27 -12.38 16.05
CA VAL A 139 -0.36 -13.18 17.27
C VAL A 139 -1.53 -14.17 17.12
N GLU A 140 -1.38 -15.35 17.72
CA GLU A 140 -2.45 -16.34 17.78
C GLU A 140 -3.36 -16.07 19.00
N GLU A 141 -4.66 -15.98 18.75
CA GLU A 141 -5.70 -15.85 19.77
C GLU A 141 -6.62 -17.05 19.76
N GLN A 142 -7.03 -17.48 20.96
CA GLN A 142 -8.09 -18.49 21.13
C GLN A 142 -9.46 -17.80 21.18
N ARG A 143 -10.36 -18.21 20.30
CA ARG A 143 -11.74 -17.72 20.26
C ARG A 143 -12.72 -18.86 20.37
N THR A 144 -13.95 -18.55 20.75
CA THR A 144 -15.04 -19.52 20.85
C THR A 144 -16.19 -19.11 19.94
N ARG A 145 -16.84 -20.10 19.33
CA ARG A 145 -18.08 -19.91 18.58
C ARG A 145 -19.09 -20.99 18.93
N SER A 146 -20.35 -20.66 18.89
CA SER A 146 -21.44 -21.61 18.99
C SER A 146 -21.70 -22.23 17.62
N VAL A 147 -21.75 -23.54 17.55
CA VAL A 147 -22.10 -24.31 16.35
C VAL A 147 -23.32 -25.20 16.65
N GLU A 148 -24.24 -25.25 15.71
CA GLU A 148 -25.36 -26.18 15.80
C GLU A 148 -24.92 -27.56 15.33
N VAL A 149 -25.14 -28.56 16.17
CA VAL A 149 -24.83 -29.98 15.88
C VAL A 149 -26.13 -30.73 15.81
N VAL A 150 -26.40 -31.35 14.68
CA VAL A 150 -27.57 -32.26 14.50
C VAL A 150 -27.17 -33.64 15.02
N GLN A 151 -27.86 -34.08 16.05
CA GLN A 151 -27.69 -35.41 16.66
C GLN A 151 -28.27 -36.49 15.74
N GLU A 152 -27.91 -37.76 15.95
CA GLU A 152 -28.42 -38.91 15.15
C GLU A 152 -29.94 -39.09 15.24
N ASP A 153 -30.58 -38.58 16.30
CA ASP A 153 -32.03 -38.60 16.50
C ASP A 153 -32.76 -37.39 15.85
N GLY A 154 -32.03 -36.52 15.14
CA GLY A 154 -32.56 -35.33 14.47
C GLY A 154 -32.72 -34.10 15.39
N THR A 155 -32.34 -34.18 16.67
CA THR A 155 -32.33 -33.03 17.57
C THR A 155 -31.16 -32.10 17.25
N VAL A 156 -31.38 -30.79 17.33
CA VAL A 156 -30.34 -29.76 17.16
C VAL A 156 -29.85 -29.30 18.52
N THR A 157 -28.58 -29.48 18.80
CA THR A 157 -27.93 -29.00 20.02
C THR A 157 -26.88 -27.92 19.67
N THR A 158 -26.67 -26.98 20.56
CA THR A 158 -25.64 -25.92 20.40
C THR A 158 -24.41 -26.32 21.19
N GLU A 159 -23.29 -26.46 20.51
CA GLU A 159 -21.98 -26.71 21.13
C GLU A 159 -21.06 -25.49 21.00
N THR A 160 -20.24 -25.25 22.01
CA THR A 160 -19.21 -24.21 21.97
C THR A 160 -17.88 -24.83 21.52
N VAL A 161 -17.40 -24.41 20.37
CA VAL A 161 -16.12 -24.86 19.81
C VAL A 161 -15.08 -23.77 19.95
N THR A 162 -13.91 -24.13 20.48
CA THR A 162 -12.74 -23.23 20.53
C THR A 162 -11.94 -23.39 19.25
N TYR A 163 -11.53 -22.27 18.67
CA TYR A 163 -10.68 -22.23 17.48
C TYR A 163 -9.58 -21.17 17.65
N THR A 164 -8.48 -21.34 16.92
CA THR A 164 -7.36 -20.39 16.89
C THR A 164 -7.54 -19.46 15.71
N VAL A 165 -7.33 -18.17 15.92
CA VAL A 165 -7.34 -17.15 14.88
C VAL A 165 -6.03 -16.36 14.93
N ASN A 166 -5.49 -16.01 13.75
CA ASN A 166 -4.35 -15.15 13.63
C ASN A 166 -4.82 -13.68 13.61
N VAL A 167 -4.25 -12.87 14.47
CA VAL A 167 -4.57 -11.44 14.59
C VAL A 167 -3.35 -10.63 14.20
N PRO A 168 -3.40 -9.86 13.09
CA PRO A 168 -2.33 -8.99 12.69
C PRO A 168 -1.98 -7.96 13.77
N LEU A 169 -0.71 -7.70 13.94
CA LEU A 169 -0.16 -6.74 14.89
C LEU A 169 0.00 -5.35 14.23
N PRO A 170 -0.10 -4.27 15.00
CA PRO A 170 0.33 -2.94 14.55
C PRO A 170 1.78 -2.96 14.08
N LEU A 171 2.12 -2.20 13.02
CA LEU A 171 3.46 -2.20 12.44
C LEU A 171 4.57 -1.88 13.45
N GLU A 172 4.33 -0.98 14.40
CA GLU A 172 5.31 -0.66 15.45
C GLU A 172 5.64 -1.88 16.32
N VAL A 173 4.65 -2.72 16.60
CA VAL A 173 4.87 -3.97 17.35
C VAL A 173 5.61 -4.98 16.46
N ALA A 174 5.25 -5.06 15.18
CA ALA A 174 5.95 -5.91 14.22
C ALA A 174 7.42 -5.50 14.08
N TYR A 175 7.73 -4.20 13.99
CA TYR A 175 9.10 -3.70 13.95
C TYR A 175 9.87 -4.00 15.25
N ALA A 176 9.23 -3.91 16.41
CA ALA A 176 9.87 -4.31 17.67
C ALA A 176 10.22 -5.82 17.69
N ASN A 177 9.31 -6.67 17.21
CA ASN A 177 9.53 -8.11 17.08
C ASN A 177 10.66 -8.41 16.07
N LEU A 178 10.66 -7.72 14.92
CA LEU A 178 11.71 -7.85 13.91
C LEU A 178 13.07 -7.38 14.44
N SER A 179 13.11 -6.30 15.23
CA SER A 179 14.34 -5.85 15.90
C SER A 179 14.93 -6.92 16.81
N ALA A 180 14.06 -7.59 17.57
CA ALA A 180 14.47 -8.72 18.41
C ALA A 180 14.91 -9.95 17.59
N LEU A 181 14.21 -10.26 16.50
CA LEU A 181 14.54 -11.38 15.61
C LEU A 181 15.89 -11.17 14.91
N LEU A 182 16.14 -9.96 14.39
CA LEU A 182 17.35 -9.62 13.64
C LEU A 182 18.53 -9.23 14.53
N GLY A 183 18.27 -9.02 15.84
CA GLY A 183 19.33 -8.65 16.81
C GLY A 183 19.89 -7.25 16.58
N ARG A 184 19.16 -6.36 15.90
CA ARG A 184 19.55 -4.96 15.64
C ARG A 184 18.36 -4.01 15.81
N VAL A 185 18.66 -2.76 16.12
CA VAL A 185 17.64 -1.71 16.14
C VAL A 185 17.20 -1.42 14.72
N ILE A 186 15.89 -1.42 14.48
CA ILE A 186 15.28 -0.93 13.24
C ILE A 186 15.09 0.57 13.41
N THR A 187 15.76 1.33 12.58
CA THR A 187 15.77 2.80 12.63
C THR A 187 14.55 3.37 11.91
N GLU A 188 14.27 4.66 12.13
CA GLU A 188 13.24 5.37 11.36
C GLU A 188 13.59 5.43 9.86
N ASP A 189 14.87 5.44 9.50
CA ASP A 189 15.31 5.34 8.12
C ASP A 189 15.00 3.97 7.50
N ASP A 190 15.17 2.86 8.25
CA ASP A 190 14.76 1.52 7.82
C ASP A 190 13.25 1.46 7.55
N LYS A 191 12.43 2.01 8.45
CA LYS A 191 10.97 2.06 8.32
C LYS A 191 10.56 2.91 7.13
N SER A 192 11.14 4.11 6.99
CA SER A 192 10.91 5.01 5.88
C SER A 192 11.26 4.35 4.54
N ASN A 193 12.35 3.60 4.48
CA ASN A 193 12.75 2.86 3.28
C ASN A 193 11.76 1.72 2.95
N ALA A 194 11.30 0.98 3.96
CA ALA A 194 10.28 -0.05 3.78
C ALA A 194 8.95 0.54 3.26
N ASP A 195 8.54 1.69 3.80
CA ASP A 195 7.36 2.42 3.33
C ASP A 195 7.54 2.91 1.90
N HIS A 196 8.71 3.42 1.57
CA HIS A 196 9.07 3.83 0.22
C HIS A 196 8.90 2.69 -0.80
N ILE A 197 9.49 1.53 -0.49
CA ILE A 197 9.41 0.34 -1.33
C ILE A 197 7.95 -0.14 -1.44
N TYR A 198 7.24 -0.18 -0.32
CA TYR A 198 5.83 -0.56 -0.29
C TYR A 198 4.99 0.30 -1.24
N TRP A 199 5.08 1.62 -1.10
CA TRP A 199 4.31 2.55 -1.91
C TRP A 199 4.72 2.53 -3.38
N MET A 200 6.01 2.33 -3.67
CA MET A 200 6.49 2.16 -5.04
C MET A 200 5.85 0.93 -5.71
N ILE A 201 5.69 -0.16 -4.97
CA ILE A 201 5.18 -1.44 -5.47
C ILE A 201 3.65 -1.48 -5.45
N ALA A 202 3.01 -0.96 -4.40
CA ALA A 202 1.56 -0.92 -4.25
C ALA A 202 0.89 0.15 -5.14
N GLY A 203 1.64 0.84 -6.01
CA GLY A 203 1.10 1.80 -6.97
C GLY A 203 0.78 3.18 -6.37
N GLY A 204 1.29 3.47 -5.16
CA GLY A 204 1.17 4.77 -4.52
C GLY A 204 2.30 5.72 -4.88
N THR A 205 2.03 7.02 -4.90
CA THR A 205 3.06 8.05 -4.84
C THR A 205 3.56 8.16 -3.40
N LEU A 206 4.88 8.16 -3.23
CA LEU A 206 5.50 8.31 -1.92
C LEU A 206 4.99 9.51 -1.15
N PRO A 207 4.65 9.32 0.12
CA PRO A 207 4.49 10.41 1.05
C PRO A 207 5.78 11.26 1.13
N GLY A 208 5.70 12.54 0.80
CA GLY A 208 6.75 13.52 1.08
C GLY A 208 7.81 13.79 0.01
N SER A 209 7.97 12.98 -1.02
CA SER A 209 8.90 13.30 -2.09
C SER A 209 8.22 14.11 -3.20
N GLY A 210 8.61 15.35 -3.37
CA GLY A 210 8.31 16.15 -4.58
C GLY A 210 9.06 15.65 -5.82
N ALA A 211 9.62 14.46 -5.79
CA ALA A 211 10.28 13.80 -6.89
C ALA A 211 9.45 12.57 -7.29
N HIS A 212 9.10 12.50 -8.55
CA HIS A 212 8.58 11.28 -9.18
C HIS A 212 9.62 10.16 -9.00
N LEU A 213 9.38 9.25 -8.04
CA LEU A 213 10.12 8.01 -7.91
C LEU A 213 9.24 6.87 -8.38
N GLY A 214 9.22 6.69 -9.64
CA GLY A 214 8.59 5.56 -10.27
C GLY A 214 8.88 5.64 -11.75
N GLY A 215 9.73 4.78 -12.27
CA GLY A 215 9.89 4.57 -13.67
C GLY A 215 8.73 3.78 -14.27
N GLY A 216 7.56 4.23 -14.13
CA GLY A 216 6.49 4.32 -15.06
C GLY A 216 6.18 5.80 -15.02
N SER A 217 6.44 6.49 -16.10
CA SER A 217 6.00 7.84 -16.25
C SER A 217 4.49 7.86 -16.10
N TYR A 218 4.00 8.00 -14.87
CA TYR A 218 2.65 8.51 -14.61
C TYR A 218 2.62 10.01 -14.91
N GLY A 219 3.43 10.44 -15.87
CA GLY A 219 3.54 11.78 -16.38
C GLY A 219 2.50 12.10 -17.43
N GLY A 220 1.26 11.63 -17.25
CA GLY A 220 0.12 12.17 -17.97
C GLY A 220 -0.17 13.57 -17.42
N GLU A 221 -0.42 14.52 -18.31
CA GLU A 221 -1.00 15.81 -17.96
C GLU A 221 -2.27 15.55 -17.13
N TYR A 222 -2.41 16.21 -15.99
CA TYR A 222 -3.63 16.19 -15.19
C TYR A 222 -4.21 17.59 -15.10
N GLU A 223 -5.53 17.65 -15.08
CA GLU A 223 -6.25 18.89 -14.88
C GLU A 223 -6.80 18.90 -13.44
N ARG A 224 -6.43 19.92 -12.68
CA ARG A 224 -7.07 20.20 -11.39
C ARG A 224 -8.37 20.95 -11.65
N GLY A 225 -9.41 20.49 -11.00
CA GLY A 225 -10.60 21.30 -10.79
C GLY A 225 -10.37 22.34 -9.69
N GLY A 226 -11.32 23.18 -9.47
CA GLY A 226 -11.33 24.14 -8.37
C GLY A 226 -12.32 25.27 -8.60
N GLY A 227 -13.02 25.66 -7.52
CA GLY A 227 -13.99 26.75 -7.53
C GLY A 227 -15.44 26.32 -7.67
N GLY A 228 -15.74 25.02 -7.78
CA GLY A 228 -17.11 24.50 -7.68
C GLY A 228 -17.62 24.49 -6.24
N SER A 229 -18.93 24.29 -6.08
CA SER A 229 -19.56 24.11 -4.77
C SER A 229 -19.12 22.79 -4.14
N ILE A 230 -18.86 22.78 -2.84
CA ILE A 230 -18.68 21.55 -2.07
C ILE A 230 -20.00 20.80 -1.84
N GLU A 231 -21.14 21.46 -2.07
CA GLU A 231 -22.48 20.87 -1.96
C GLU A 231 -22.76 19.99 -3.17
N LEU A 232 -23.21 18.76 -2.92
CA LEU A 232 -23.71 17.88 -3.98
C LEU A 232 -25.09 18.36 -4.41
N ASP A 233 -25.29 18.51 -5.72
CA ASP A 233 -26.57 18.93 -6.29
C ASP A 233 -27.24 17.73 -6.99
N ALA A 234 -28.46 17.39 -6.54
CA ALA A 234 -29.24 16.32 -7.14
C ALA A 234 -29.57 16.55 -8.62
N SER A 235 -29.55 17.81 -9.09
CA SER A 235 -29.87 18.17 -10.48
C SER A 235 -28.85 17.66 -11.50
N VAL A 236 -27.63 17.27 -11.05
CA VAL A 236 -26.60 16.69 -11.93
C VAL A 236 -26.85 15.21 -12.23
N PHE A 237 -27.75 14.54 -11.49
CA PHE A 237 -28.06 13.13 -11.66
C PHE A 237 -29.25 12.92 -12.58
N THR A 238 -29.14 11.90 -13.43
CA THR A 238 -30.21 11.53 -14.39
C THR A 238 -31.27 10.63 -13.75
N ASP A 239 -30.85 9.73 -12.85
CA ASP A 239 -31.72 8.85 -12.06
C ASP A 239 -31.12 8.59 -10.69
N SER A 240 -31.31 9.52 -9.78
CA SER A 240 -30.80 9.41 -8.41
C SER A 240 -31.39 8.25 -7.58
N SER A 241 -32.46 7.62 -8.08
CA SER A 241 -33.07 6.46 -7.41
C SER A 241 -32.29 5.15 -7.57
N THR A 242 -31.41 5.09 -8.57
CA THR A 242 -30.54 3.93 -8.84
C THR A 242 -29.08 4.31 -8.70
N LYS A 243 -28.22 3.28 -8.54
CA LYS A 243 -26.76 3.45 -8.65
C LYS A 243 -26.36 3.03 -10.06
N ASN A 244 -26.16 4.01 -10.93
CA ASN A 244 -25.92 3.81 -12.36
C ASN A 244 -24.63 4.48 -12.82
N SER A 245 -24.13 4.05 -13.97
CA SER A 245 -22.84 4.50 -14.51
C SER A 245 -22.84 5.98 -14.90
N ALA A 246 -23.95 6.50 -15.42
CA ALA A 246 -24.06 7.91 -15.85
C ALA A 246 -23.96 8.86 -14.65
N ASP A 247 -24.65 8.54 -13.57
CA ASP A 247 -24.63 9.34 -12.34
C ASP A 247 -23.32 9.18 -11.57
N LEU A 248 -22.64 8.02 -11.67
CA LEU A 248 -21.26 7.89 -11.17
C LEU A 248 -20.31 8.84 -11.91
N VAL A 249 -20.45 8.97 -13.23
CA VAL A 249 -19.68 9.94 -14.02
C VAL A 249 -19.96 11.36 -13.56
N ALA A 250 -21.23 11.72 -13.39
CA ALA A 250 -21.63 13.05 -12.92
C ALA A 250 -21.04 13.37 -11.53
N TYR A 251 -21.11 12.40 -10.61
CA TYR A 251 -20.50 12.50 -9.27
C TYR A 251 -18.98 12.69 -9.32
N ALA A 252 -18.29 11.90 -10.14
CA ALA A 252 -16.84 11.99 -10.28
C ALA A 252 -16.43 13.34 -10.91
N ILE A 253 -17.16 13.82 -11.92
CA ILE A 253 -16.93 15.13 -12.53
C ILE A 253 -17.17 16.24 -11.50
N HIS A 254 -18.26 16.18 -10.72
CA HIS A 254 -18.50 17.14 -9.65
C HIS A 254 -17.37 17.15 -8.62
N ALA A 255 -16.88 15.99 -8.19
CA ALA A 255 -15.78 15.90 -7.27
C ALA A 255 -14.49 16.56 -7.82
N TRP A 256 -14.20 16.36 -9.10
CA TRP A 256 -13.10 17.02 -9.78
C TRP A 256 -13.31 18.54 -9.90
N GLU A 257 -14.43 18.99 -10.44
CA GLU A 257 -14.72 20.43 -10.62
C GLU A 257 -14.74 21.19 -9.30
N SER A 258 -15.19 20.55 -8.23
CA SER A 258 -15.19 21.11 -6.88
C SER A 258 -13.83 21.03 -6.17
N GLY A 259 -12.83 20.40 -6.79
CA GLY A 259 -11.47 20.31 -6.25
C GLY A 259 -11.37 19.51 -4.95
N TRP A 260 -12.09 18.38 -4.85
CA TRP A 260 -12.01 17.54 -3.65
C TRP A 260 -10.58 17.11 -3.34
N GLY A 261 -10.27 17.11 -2.04
CA GLY A 261 -8.97 16.68 -1.56
C GLY A 261 -8.81 15.16 -1.54
N TYR A 262 -7.59 14.73 -1.29
CA TYR A 262 -7.30 13.31 -1.03
C TYR A 262 -6.88 13.11 0.41
N VAL A 263 -7.60 12.24 1.12
CA VAL A 263 -7.21 11.72 2.43
C VAL A 263 -7.54 10.23 2.47
N TRP A 264 -6.57 9.42 2.82
CA TRP A 264 -6.72 7.97 2.86
C TRP A 264 -7.86 7.56 3.79
N GLY A 265 -8.73 6.68 3.29
CA GLY A 265 -9.89 6.16 4.02
C GLY A 265 -11.09 7.11 4.09
N THR A 266 -11.09 8.21 3.32
CA THR A 266 -12.27 9.06 3.15
C THR A 266 -12.99 8.73 1.84
N PHE A 267 -14.28 9.11 1.75
CA PHE A 267 -15.15 8.68 0.65
C PHE A 267 -16.12 9.80 0.18
N GLY A 268 -15.72 11.05 0.33
CA GLY A 268 -16.48 12.22 -0.15
C GLY A 268 -17.12 13.06 0.96
N GLU A 269 -16.90 12.73 2.22
CA GLU A 269 -17.33 13.56 3.34
C GLU A 269 -16.47 14.81 3.51
N VAL A 270 -17.02 15.84 4.15
CA VAL A 270 -16.27 17.04 4.52
C VAL A 270 -15.25 16.69 5.61
N LEU A 271 -13.98 16.99 5.36
CA LEU A 271 -12.91 16.74 6.33
C LEU A 271 -12.99 17.72 7.49
N THR A 272 -13.68 17.33 8.54
CA THR A 272 -13.69 18.07 9.82
C THR A 272 -12.42 17.78 10.61
N GLU A 273 -12.08 18.62 11.59
CA GLU A 273 -10.96 18.35 12.50
C GLU A 273 -11.13 17.00 13.21
N SER A 274 -12.34 16.65 13.62
CA SER A 274 -12.63 15.37 14.27
C SER A 274 -12.38 14.18 13.35
N LEU A 275 -12.82 14.25 12.07
CA LEU A 275 -12.56 13.23 11.08
C LEU A 275 -11.06 13.13 10.76
N PHE A 276 -10.39 14.26 10.63
CA PHE A 276 -8.95 14.29 10.38
C PHE A 276 -8.17 13.61 11.52
N GLN A 277 -8.49 13.90 12.78
CA GLN A 277 -7.86 13.23 13.93
C GLN A 277 -8.15 11.72 13.95
N ALA A 278 -9.36 11.31 13.60
CA ALA A 278 -9.70 9.89 13.48
C ALA A 278 -8.86 9.21 12.38
N LYS A 279 -8.67 9.86 11.22
CA LYS A 279 -7.85 9.34 10.12
C LYS A 279 -6.36 9.32 10.44
N LEU A 280 -5.85 10.27 11.22
CA LEU A 280 -4.47 10.24 11.75
C LEU A 280 -4.21 9.01 12.63
N ILE A 281 -5.18 8.64 13.47
CA ILE A 281 -5.07 7.46 14.33
C ILE A 281 -5.22 6.17 13.50
N GLN A 282 -6.16 6.16 12.54
CA GLN A 282 -6.46 4.99 11.73
C GLN A 282 -5.35 4.69 10.71
N TYR A 283 -4.73 5.73 10.15
CA TYR A 283 -3.73 5.65 9.06
C TYR A 283 -2.52 6.53 9.35
N PRO A 284 -1.72 6.23 10.38
CA PRO A 284 -0.61 7.07 10.82
C PRO A 284 0.40 7.32 9.69
N ASP A 285 0.68 6.31 8.86
CA ASP A 285 1.62 6.43 7.75
C ASP A 285 1.01 7.14 6.53
N GLY A 286 -0.23 6.80 6.17
CA GLY A 286 -0.92 7.34 4.98
C GLY A 286 -1.48 8.75 5.18
N VAL A 287 -1.74 9.15 6.41
CA VAL A 287 -2.32 10.46 6.78
C VAL A 287 -1.36 11.28 7.64
N GLY A 288 -0.67 10.63 8.60
CA GLY A 288 0.22 11.30 9.54
C GLY A 288 1.40 11.99 8.86
N ASN A 289 2.05 11.31 7.92
CA ASN A 289 3.17 11.88 7.15
C ASN A 289 2.78 13.11 6.30
N TYR A 290 1.48 13.35 6.10
CA TYR A 290 0.94 14.51 5.37
C TYR A 290 0.11 15.44 6.25
N ALA A 291 0.14 15.27 7.57
CA ALA A 291 -0.76 15.97 8.47
C ALA A 291 -0.78 17.49 8.24
N ASP A 292 0.39 18.11 8.11
CA ASP A 292 0.49 19.55 7.87
C ASP A 292 -0.06 19.94 6.51
N PHE A 293 0.22 19.15 5.47
CA PHE A 293 -0.30 19.41 4.14
C PHE A 293 -1.83 19.26 4.09
N ILE A 294 -2.36 18.19 4.66
CA ILE A 294 -3.81 17.93 4.71
C ILE A 294 -4.51 19.04 5.48
N ARG A 295 -3.98 19.44 6.63
CA ARG A 295 -4.53 20.52 7.43
C ARG A 295 -4.56 21.85 6.68
N ALA A 296 -3.50 22.16 5.94
CA ALA A 296 -3.38 23.41 5.20
C ALA A 296 -4.24 23.46 3.94
N ASN A 297 -4.52 22.32 3.29
CA ASN A 297 -5.14 22.30 1.97
C ASN A 297 -6.52 21.63 1.93
N TRP A 298 -6.78 20.64 2.79
CA TRP A 298 -7.98 19.81 2.68
C TRP A 298 -8.95 19.96 3.86
N LEU A 299 -8.53 20.52 4.99
CA LEU A 299 -9.44 20.73 6.13
C LEU A 299 -10.59 21.66 5.74
N GLY A 300 -11.81 21.22 6.00
CA GLY A 300 -13.04 21.92 5.61
C GLY A 300 -13.49 21.66 4.16
N GLN A 301 -12.70 20.93 3.37
CA GLN A 301 -13.06 20.49 2.01
C GLN A 301 -13.62 19.06 2.04
N ARG A 302 -14.34 18.66 0.97
CA ARG A 302 -14.64 17.25 0.77
C ARG A 302 -13.36 16.51 0.39
N THR A 303 -13.22 15.28 0.91
CA THR A 303 -12.05 14.44 0.65
C THR A 303 -12.45 13.02 0.33
N THR A 304 -11.64 12.36 -0.49
CA THR A 304 -11.83 10.96 -0.85
C THR A 304 -10.48 10.29 -1.11
N ASP A 305 -10.37 8.97 -0.95
CA ASP A 305 -9.29 8.20 -1.56
C ASP A 305 -9.71 7.63 -2.94
N CYS A 306 -8.84 6.88 -3.59
CA CYS A 306 -9.08 6.41 -4.95
C CYS A 306 -10.35 5.56 -5.09
N VAL A 307 -10.56 4.60 -4.20
CA VAL A 307 -11.75 3.75 -4.20
C VAL A 307 -12.91 4.42 -3.46
N GLY A 308 -12.61 5.31 -2.54
CA GLY A 308 -13.59 6.13 -1.81
C GLY A 308 -14.44 6.99 -2.74
N LEU A 309 -13.87 7.48 -3.84
CA LEU A 309 -14.61 8.21 -4.87
C LEU A 309 -15.78 7.39 -5.44
N ILE A 310 -15.58 6.10 -5.66
CA ILE A 310 -16.61 5.17 -6.15
C ILE A 310 -17.56 4.77 -5.01
N LYS A 311 -17.01 4.41 -3.84
CA LYS A 311 -17.81 4.00 -2.69
C LYS A 311 -18.70 5.14 -2.19
N GLY A 312 -18.21 6.37 -2.19
CA GLY A 312 -18.97 7.55 -1.81
C GLY A 312 -20.21 7.75 -2.68
N TYR A 313 -20.10 7.55 -3.99
CA TYR A 313 -21.27 7.52 -4.86
C TYR A 313 -22.20 6.35 -4.50
N GLY A 314 -21.66 5.16 -4.28
CA GLY A 314 -22.45 3.99 -3.88
C GLY A 314 -23.24 4.21 -2.58
N TRP A 315 -22.67 4.94 -1.63
CA TRP A 315 -23.26 5.24 -0.31
C TRP A 315 -24.06 6.56 -0.26
N LEU A 316 -24.16 7.28 -1.39
CA LEU A 316 -24.89 8.53 -1.46
C LEU A 316 -26.38 8.27 -1.30
N ASP A 317 -27.04 8.99 -0.40
CA ASP A 317 -28.49 9.06 -0.31
C ASP A 317 -29.04 10.08 -1.32
N SER A 318 -30.00 9.66 -2.14
CA SER A 318 -30.58 10.52 -3.17
C SER A 318 -31.59 11.53 -2.63
N GLY A 319 -32.04 11.34 -1.40
CA GLY A 319 -33.05 12.21 -0.78
C GLY A 319 -32.47 13.48 -0.17
N ASP A 320 -31.31 13.36 0.49
CA ASP A 320 -30.66 14.47 1.18
C ASP A 320 -29.24 14.78 0.66
N MET A 321 -28.77 14.01 -0.34
CA MET A 321 -27.44 14.14 -0.93
C MET A 321 -26.29 13.97 0.08
N SER A 322 -26.56 13.25 1.16
CA SER A 322 -25.53 12.87 2.15
C SER A 322 -24.97 11.49 1.86
N ILE A 323 -23.74 11.24 2.31
CA ILE A 323 -23.07 9.94 2.13
C ILE A 323 -23.20 9.16 3.43
N HIS A 324 -23.96 8.06 3.39
CA HIS A 324 -24.19 7.16 4.50
C HIS A 324 -23.37 5.89 4.35
N TYR A 325 -22.30 5.78 5.12
CA TYR A 325 -21.39 4.65 5.10
C TYR A 325 -22.12 3.29 5.15
N GLY A 326 -21.76 2.39 4.22
CA GLY A 326 -22.27 1.00 4.20
C GLY A 326 -23.69 0.82 3.67
N THR A 327 -24.28 1.85 3.05
CA THR A 327 -25.65 1.78 2.49
C THR A 327 -25.68 1.29 1.04
N ASN A 328 -26.89 1.11 0.48
CA ASN A 328 -27.17 0.78 -0.93
C ASN A 328 -26.45 -0.49 -1.45
N GLY A 329 -26.02 -1.37 -0.55
CA GLY A 329 -25.34 -2.62 -0.91
C GLY A 329 -23.89 -2.46 -1.39
N MET A 330 -23.35 -1.25 -1.47
CA MET A 330 -21.94 -1.01 -1.79
C MET A 330 -21.06 -1.44 -0.61
N PRO A 331 -20.16 -2.43 -0.77
CA PRO A 331 -19.30 -2.88 0.32
C PRO A 331 -18.14 -1.91 0.58
N ASP A 332 -17.59 -1.93 1.80
CA ASP A 332 -16.34 -1.25 2.11
C ASP A 332 -15.15 -2.14 1.74
N ILE A 333 -14.67 -2.00 0.51
CA ILE A 333 -13.57 -2.77 -0.05
C ILE A 333 -12.54 -1.85 -0.69
N GLY A 334 -11.29 -2.34 -0.79
CA GLY A 334 -10.20 -1.63 -1.47
C GLY A 334 -10.28 -1.74 -3.00
N ALA A 335 -9.44 -0.95 -3.68
CA ALA A 335 -9.38 -0.91 -5.15
C ALA A 335 -9.12 -2.30 -5.77
N ASN A 336 -8.20 -3.07 -5.20
CA ASN A 336 -7.91 -4.42 -5.68
C ASN A 336 -9.10 -5.37 -5.51
N GLN A 337 -9.76 -5.33 -4.35
CA GLN A 337 -10.91 -6.17 -4.10
C GLN A 337 -12.10 -5.80 -5.02
N MET A 338 -12.25 -4.52 -5.36
CA MET A 338 -13.26 -4.08 -6.31
C MET A 338 -13.00 -4.66 -7.71
N TYR A 339 -11.75 -4.69 -8.15
CA TYR A 339 -11.35 -5.35 -9.39
C TYR A 339 -11.60 -6.87 -9.34
N TYR A 340 -11.18 -7.56 -8.27
CA TYR A 340 -11.37 -9.02 -8.15
C TYR A 340 -12.84 -9.44 -8.01
N ASN A 341 -13.70 -8.56 -7.52
CA ASN A 341 -15.13 -8.81 -7.42
C ASN A 341 -15.90 -8.46 -8.69
N ALA A 342 -15.25 -7.86 -9.69
CA ALA A 342 -15.90 -7.48 -10.95
C ALA A 342 -16.34 -8.73 -11.73
N THR A 343 -17.57 -8.68 -12.24
CA THR A 343 -18.11 -9.75 -13.09
C THR A 343 -17.74 -9.60 -14.56
N GLU A 344 -17.32 -8.40 -14.96
CA GLU A 344 -16.90 -8.07 -16.32
C GLU A 344 -15.69 -7.14 -16.23
N SER A 345 -14.57 -7.57 -16.82
CA SER A 345 -13.31 -6.83 -16.87
C SER A 345 -12.48 -7.28 -18.06
N GLY A 346 -11.46 -6.49 -18.40
CA GLY A 346 -10.51 -6.82 -19.47
C GLY A 346 -9.24 -5.99 -19.35
N THR A 347 -8.27 -6.27 -20.22
CA THR A 347 -7.04 -5.47 -20.31
C THR A 347 -7.35 -4.09 -20.89
N ILE A 348 -6.56 -3.09 -20.53
CA ILE A 348 -6.86 -1.69 -20.84
C ILE A 348 -6.97 -1.40 -22.34
N ASP A 349 -6.25 -2.16 -23.18
CA ASP A 349 -6.31 -2.08 -24.64
C ASP A 349 -7.67 -2.53 -25.23
N THR A 350 -8.48 -3.24 -24.43
CA THR A 350 -9.83 -3.69 -24.80
C THR A 350 -10.95 -2.86 -24.18
N ILE A 351 -10.62 -1.70 -23.58
CA ILE A 351 -11.61 -0.88 -22.87
C ILE A 351 -12.77 -0.48 -23.79
N PRO A 352 -14.03 -0.77 -23.41
CA PRO A 352 -15.17 -0.30 -24.17
C PRO A 352 -15.42 1.19 -23.92
N GLU A 353 -16.01 1.88 -24.90
CA GLU A 353 -16.39 3.28 -24.74
C GLU A 353 -17.70 3.39 -23.93
N ILE A 354 -17.63 3.00 -22.65
CA ILE A 354 -18.74 3.03 -21.70
C ILE A 354 -18.35 3.92 -20.52
N PRO A 355 -18.84 5.17 -20.46
CA PRO A 355 -18.59 6.03 -19.30
C PRO A 355 -19.13 5.41 -17.99
N GLY A 356 -18.39 5.57 -16.92
CA GLY A 356 -18.72 5.03 -15.60
C GLY A 356 -18.14 3.64 -15.30
N ILE A 357 -17.48 2.97 -16.26
CA ILE A 357 -16.63 1.84 -15.90
C ILE A 357 -15.39 2.34 -15.15
N ALA A 358 -14.78 1.47 -14.36
CA ALA A 358 -13.52 1.82 -13.72
C ALA A 358 -12.32 1.40 -14.56
N VAL A 359 -11.24 2.13 -14.39
CA VAL A 359 -9.88 1.74 -14.82
C VAL A 359 -9.04 1.45 -13.59
N TRP A 360 -8.21 0.42 -13.69
CA TRP A 360 -7.50 -0.12 -12.53
C TRP A 360 -6.06 -0.50 -12.89
N HIS A 361 -5.19 -0.31 -11.93
CA HIS A 361 -3.93 -1.03 -11.77
C HIS A 361 -3.78 -1.41 -10.29
N ASP A 362 -2.86 -2.31 -9.97
CA ASP A 362 -2.69 -2.76 -8.60
C ASP A 362 -2.57 -1.59 -7.60
N GLY A 363 -3.46 -1.60 -6.60
CA GLY A 363 -3.55 -0.58 -5.56
C GLY A 363 -4.27 0.71 -5.93
N HIS A 364 -4.72 0.92 -7.17
CA HIS A 364 -5.36 2.17 -7.58
C HIS A 364 -6.52 1.96 -8.56
N ILE A 365 -7.50 2.87 -8.53
CA ILE A 365 -8.69 2.82 -9.36
C ILE A 365 -9.17 4.25 -9.70
N GLY A 366 -9.73 4.41 -10.90
CA GLY A 366 -10.34 5.65 -11.36
C GLY A 366 -11.64 5.40 -12.13
N VAL A 367 -12.41 6.43 -12.36
CA VAL A 367 -13.67 6.39 -13.11
C VAL A 367 -13.43 6.87 -14.55
N TYR A 368 -13.63 6.00 -15.53
CA TYR A 368 -13.58 6.40 -16.94
C TYR A 368 -14.81 7.22 -17.29
N ILE A 369 -14.60 8.41 -17.83
CA ILE A 369 -15.69 9.36 -18.16
C ILE A 369 -15.96 9.46 -19.65
N GLY A 370 -15.34 8.58 -20.46
CA GLY A 370 -15.46 8.60 -21.92
C GLY A 370 -14.39 9.44 -22.60
N ASN A 371 -14.29 9.29 -23.92
CA ASN A 371 -13.38 10.06 -24.77
C ASN A 371 -11.90 10.00 -24.35
N GLY A 372 -11.47 8.92 -23.74
CA GLY A 372 -10.09 8.74 -23.29
C GLY A 372 -9.71 9.53 -22.03
N TYR A 373 -10.69 9.91 -21.19
CA TYR A 373 -10.46 10.61 -19.93
C TYR A 373 -10.91 9.83 -18.71
N VAL A 374 -10.23 10.06 -17.61
CA VAL A 374 -10.46 9.43 -16.30
C VAL A 374 -10.54 10.50 -15.23
N ILE A 375 -11.47 10.36 -14.29
CA ILE A 375 -11.43 11.07 -13.01
C ILE A 375 -10.89 10.12 -11.95
N GLU A 376 -9.87 10.56 -11.22
CA GLU A 376 -9.24 9.76 -10.18
C GLU A 376 -8.87 10.63 -8.96
N ALA A 377 -8.97 10.06 -7.76
CA ALA A 377 -8.36 10.66 -6.59
C ALA A 377 -6.90 10.19 -6.55
N MET A 378 -6.01 11.03 -7.09
CA MET A 378 -4.64 10.65 -7.45
C MET A 378 -3.72 10.50 -6.24
N GLY A 379 -3.95 11.23 -5.17
CA GLY A 379 -3.12 11.21 -3.97
C GLY A 379 -3.16 12.52 -3.18
N THR A 380 -2.60 12.51 -1.97
CA THR A 380 -2.76 13.58 -0.99
C THR A 380 -2.39 14.98 -1.51
N LYS A 381 -1.35 15.08 -2.34
CA LYS A 381 -0.91 16.38 -2.89
C LYS A 381 -1.72 16.85 -4.10
N TYR A 382 -2.50 15.96 -4.69
CA TYR A 382 -3.20 16.20 -5.95
C TYR A 382 -4.71 16.38 -5.77
N GLY A 383 -5.31 15.61 -4.85
CA GLY A 383 -6.76 15.53 -4.72
C GLY A 383 -7.40 14.75 -5.88
N VAL A 384 -8.63 15.11 -6.20
CA VAL A 384 -9.36 14.57 -7.36
C VAL A 384 -8.96 15.35 -8.61
N VAL A 385 -8.56 14.64 -9.65
CA VAL A 385 -8.05 15.20 -10.90
C VAL A 385 -8.65 14.50 -12.12
N LYS A 386 -8.63 15.21 -13.25
CA LYS A 386 -8.93 14.60 -14.56
C LYS A 386 -7.62 14.31 -15.28
N THR A 387 -7.49 13.08 -15.79
CA THR A 387 -6.30 12.59 -16.49
C THR A 387 -6.68 11.99 -17.83
N LYS A 388 -5.68 11.86 -18.73
CA LYS A 388 -5.85 11.05 -19.92
C LYS A 388 -5.73 9.58 -19.56
N LEU A 389 -6.53 8.74 -20.20
CA LEU A 389 -6.43 7.28 -20.07
C LEU A 389 -5.03 6.79 -20.50
N GLU A 390 -4.56 7.30 -21.64
CA GLU A 390 -3.25 6.99 -22.19
C GLU A 390 -2.12 7.58 -21.33
N GLY A 391 -1.06 6.81 -21.11
CA GLY A 391 0.12 7.26 -20.39
C GLY A 391 -0.01 7.24 -18.84
N ARG A 392 -1.16 6.81 -18.29
CA ARG A 392 -1.37 6.72 -16.83
C ARG A 392 -1.01 5.37 -16.22
N GLY A 393 -0.64 4.37 -17.04
CA GLY A 393 -0.27 3.04 -16.54
C GLY A 393 -1.43 2.17 -16.08
N TRP A 394 -2.66 2.52 -16.46
CA TRP A 394 -3.79 1.63 -16.28
C TRP A 394 -3.56 0.29 -16.97
N THR A 395 -3.87 -0.80 -16.29
CA THR A 395 -3.64 -2.16 -16.80
C THR A 395 -4.93 -2.85 -17.22
N HIS A 396 -6.02 -2.57 -16.51
CA HIS A 396 -7.31 -3.20 -16.74
C HIS A 396 -8.45 -2.18 -16.63
N TRP A 397 -9.59 -2.58 -17.19
CA TRP A 397 -10.89 -1.95 -16.96
C TRP A 397 -11.84 -2.95 -16.29
N LEU A 398 -12.88 -2.45 -15.64
CA LEU A 398 -13.90 -3.28 -15.01
C LEU A 398 -15.26 -2.56 -14.97
N LYS A 399 -16.34 -3.32 -15.07
CA LYS A 399 -17.64 -2.88 -14.58
C LYS A 399 -17.66 -2.98 -13.06
N ILE A 400 -17.91 -1.85 -12.42
CA ILE A 400 -17.90 -1.77 -10.95
C ILE A 400 -19.10 -2.60 -10.44
N PRO A 401 -18.87 -3.56 -9.52
CA PRO A 401 -19.97 -4.25 -8.86
C PRO A 401 -20.93 -3.25 -8.19
N TYR A 402 -22.22 -3.54 -8.19
CA TYR A 402 -23.27 -2.72 -7.59
C TYR A 402 -23.61 -1.41 -8.35
N ILE A 403 -23.05 -1.20 -9.53
CA ILE A 403 -23.39 -0.12 -10.44
C ILE A 403 -24.15 -0.69 -11.65
N ASN A 404 -25.26 -0.08 -12.00
CA ASN A 404 -26.03 -0.44 -13.19
C ASN A 404 -25.42 0.23 -14.44
N TYR A 405 -25.26 -0.54 -15.52
CA TYR A 405 -24.72 -0.13 -16.82
C TYR A 405 -25.74 -0.23 -17.96
N GLU A 406 -27.01 -0.46 -17.62
CA GLU A 406 -28.10 -0.54 -18.61
C GLU A 406 -28.71 0.82 -18.94
#